data_13e10179de3687f494d4dbd4a800716b
#
_entry.id   13e10179de3687f494d4dbd4a800716b
#
_cell.length_a   1.000
_cell.length_b   1.000
_cell.length_c   1.000
_cell.angle_alpha   90.00
_cell.angle_beta   90.00
_cell.angle_gamma   90.00
#
_symmetry.space_group_name_H-M   'P 1'
#
loop_
_entity.id
_entity.type
_entity.pdbx_description
1 polymer ?
#
loop_
_entity_poly.entity_id
_entity_poly.type
_entity_poly.pdbx_seq_one_letter_code
_entity_poly.pdbx_strand_id
1 'polypeptide(L)'
;LKARFDEENNIAWAKKLEQAGCHVIYGLVGLKTHSKIALVVRREEDGIRRYVHLGTGNYNDQTAKLYTDMGLLTCSDAIGEDATAVFNMLSGYSEPKKWNKLAVAPIWLKDKFLMLIGREAENARQGKKARIVAKMNSLCDPVIMNALYDASKAGVKIDLIVRGICCIKAGVPGLS
;
A
#
# COMPACT_ATOMS: atom_id res chain seq x y z
N LEU A 1 17.04 0.33 -4.66
CA LEU A 1 17.73 1.60 -4.37
C LEU A 1 17.70 2.47 -5.62
N LYS A 2 16.92 3.53 -5.60
CA LYS A 2 17.06 4.57 -6.62
C LYS A 2 18.23 5.47 -6.21
N ALA A 3 19.27 5.44 -7.01
CA ALA A 3 20.50 6.17 -6.91
C ALA A 3 20.33 7.71 -6.97
N ARG A 4 19.64 8.36 -6.06
CA ARG A 4 19.58 9.84 -6.08
C ARG A 4 19.41 10.53 -4.73
N PHE A 5 19.17 9.84 -3.61
CA PHE A 5 18.75 10.55 -2.43
C PHE A 5 19.39 10.14 -1.09
N ASP A 6 20.07 9.01 -0.96
CA ASP A 6 20.66 8.62 0.33
C ASP A 6 21.38 7.25 0.25
N GLU A 7 22.04 6.97 -0.85
CA GLU A 7 22.58 5.64 -1.12
C GLU A 7 23.76 5.29 -0.25
N GLU A 8 24.67 6.21 -0.11
CA GLU A 8 25.87 6.01 0.72
C GLU A 8 25.46 5.73 2.16
N ASN A 9 24.47 6.45 2.66
CA ASN A 9 23.94 6.25 4.00
C ASN A 9 23.20 4.91 4.14
N ASN A 10 22.38 4.56 3.16
CA ASN A 10 21.69 3.26 3.14
C ASN A 10 22.66 2.08 3.08
N ILE A 11 23.72 2.18 2.27
CA ILE A 11 24.78 1.16 2.21
C ILE A 11 25.51 1.08 3.55
N ALA A 12 25.87 2.21 4.14
CA ALA A 12 26.53 2.26 5.44
C ALA A 12 25.67 1.62 6.54
N TRP A 13 24.35 1.91 6.56
CA TRP A 13 23.42 1.29 7.50
C TRP A 13 23.25 -0.20 7.25
N ALA A 14 23.14 -0.65 6.00
CA ALA A 14 23.06 -2.06 5.67
C ALA A 14 24.26 -2.83 6.22
N LYS A 15 25.48 -2.32 5.99
CA LYS A 15 26.72 -2.93 6.53
C LYS A 15 26.72 -2.96 8.06
N LYS A 16 26.29 -1.88 8.73
CA LYS A 16 26.21 -1.86 10.20
C LYS A 16 25.22 -2.89 10.74
N LEU A 17 24.06 -3.04 10.07
CA LEU A 17 23.06 -4.03 10.45
C LEU A 17 23.56 -5.46 10.24
N GLU A 18 24.23 -5.74 9.13
CA GLU A 18 24.85 -7.04 8.86
C GLU A 18 25.93 -7.36 9.92
N GLN A 19 26.77 -6.39 10.27
CA GLN A 19 27.78 -6.54 11.34
C GLN A 19 27.16 -6.78 12.72
N ALA A 20 25.93 -6.26 12.94
CA ALA A 20 25.17 -6.51 14.16
C ALA A 20 24.38 -7.83 14.13
N GLY A 21 24.57 -8.67 13.09
CA GLY A 21 23.93 -9.98 12.95
C GLY A 21 22.52 -9.93 12.33
N CYS A 22 22.10 -8.80 11.75
CA CYS A 22 20.85 -8.71 11.05
C CYS A 22 20.96 -9.31 9.65
N HIS A 23 19.90 -9.99 9.20
CA HIS A 23 19.77 -10.40 7.81
C HIS A 23 19.22 -9.23 6.97
N VAL A 24 20.05 -8.70 6.06
CA VAL A 24 19.69 -7.55 5.22
C VAL A 24 19.28 -8.01 3.84
N ILE A 25 18.11 -7.58 3.37
CA ILE A 25 17.57 -7.88 2.05
C ILE A 25 17.49 -6.58 1.25
N TYR A 26 18.11 -6.56 0.08
CA TYR A 26 18.20 -5.36 -0.77
C TYR A 26 17.00 -5.18 -1.71
N GLY A 27 15.93 -5.95 -1.51
CA GLY A 27 14.70 -5.92 -2.29
C GLY A 27 14.70 -6.93 -3.45
N LEU A 28 13.68 -6.84 -4.28
CA LEU A 28 13.50 -7.72 -5.45
C LEU A 28 14.02 -7.05 -6.71
N VAL A 29 14.67 -7.83 -7.57
CA VAL A 29 15.16 -7.34 -8.86
C VAL A 29 13.99 -6.85 -9.73
N GLY A 30 14.11 -5.66 -10.30
CA GLY A 30 13.08 -5.05 -11.14
C GLY A 30 11.93 -4.38 -10.40
N LEU A 31 11.84 -4.52 -9.07
CA LEU A 31 10.81 -3.88 -8.25
C LEU A 31 11.42 -2.95 -7.21
N LYS A 32 10.70 -1.88 -6.92
CA LYS A 32 11.00 -1.00 -5.78
C LYS A 32 10.20 -1.43 -4.57
N THR A 33 10.88 -1.78 -3.48
CA THR A 33 10.21 -1.99 -2.19
C THR A 33 9.80 -0.63 -1.61
N HIS A 34 8.51 -0.34 -1.59
CA HIS A 34 7.97 0.92 -1.09
C HIS A 34 7.05 0.74 0.11
N SER A 35 6.85 -0.47 0.58
CA SER A 35 6.08 -0.77 1.79
C SER A 35 6.76 -0.24 3.05
N LYS A 36 5.96 0.20 4.02
CA LYS A 36 6.39 0.56 5.36
C LYS A 36 5.70 -0.39 6.31
N ILE A 37 6.42 -1.44 6.66
CA ILE A 37 5.91 -2.54 7.47
C ILE A 37 6.96 -2.94 8.50
N ALA A 38 6.54 -3.10 9.74
CA ALA A 38 7.33 -3.72 10.77
C ALA A 38 6.55 -4.89 11.37
N LEU A 39 7.22 -5.98 11.63
CA LEU A 39 6.66 -7.21 12.19
C LEU A 39 7.51 -7.66 13.38
N VAL A 40 6.86 -7.80 14.53
CA VAL A 40 7.45 -8.43 15.70
C VAL A 40 6.69 -9.72 15.99
N VAL A 41 7.40 -10.83 16.05
CA VAL A 41 6.85 -12.15 16.36
C VAL A 41 7.32 -12.54 17.76
N ARG A 42 6.38 -12.76 18.68
CA ARG A 42 6.68 -13.12 20.07
C ARG A 42 5.96 -14.40 20.45
N ARG A 43 6.58 -15.13 21.38
CA ARG A 43 5.90 -16.19 22.11
C ARG A 43 5.29 -15.55 23.36
N GLU A 44 3.99 -15.55 23.42
CA GLU A 44 3.19 -15.14 24.58
C GLU A 44 2.69 -16.38 25.34
N GLU A 45 1.97 -16.19 26.43
CA GLU A 45 1.43 -17.30 27.24
C GLU A 45 0.42 -18.15 26.44
N ASP A 46 -0.35 -17.51 25.56
CA ASP A 46 -1.38 -18.12 24.72
C ASP A 46 -0.88 -18.58 23.34
N GLY A 47 0.42 -18.48 23.06
CA GLY A 47 1.02 -18.91 21.80
C GLY A 47 1.86 -17.86 21.09
N ILE A 48 2.02 -18.01 19.77
CA ILE A 48 2.76 -17.06 18.95
C ILE A 48 1.84 -15.92 18.56
N ARG A 49 2.25 -14.69 18.89
CA ARG A 49 1.54 -13.46 18.53
C ARG A 49 2.40 -12.59 17.61
N ARG A 50 1.76 -12.03 16.62
CA ARG A 50 2.37 -11.12 15.64
C ARG A 50 1.88 -9.70 15.86
N TYR A 51 2.80 -8.79 16.08
CA TYR A 51 2.52 -7.35 16.21
C TYR A 51 3.00 -6.68 14.94
N VAL A 52 2.11 -5.99 14.26
CA VAL A 52 2.36 -5.39 12.96
C VAL A 52 2.17 -3.89 13.01
N HIS A 53 3.11 -3.14 12.48
CA HIS A 53 2.92 -1.75 12.09
C HIS A 53 2.88 -1.66 10.57
N LEU A 54 1.86 -0.99 10.05
CA LEU A 54 1.73 -0.60 8.64
C LEU A 54 1.68 0.91 8.57
N GLY A 55 2.44 1.51 7.67
CA GLY A 55 2.48 2.96 7.52
C GLY A 55 2.45 3.42 6.07
N THR A 56 1.92 4.62 5.85
CA THR A 56 2.02 5.33 4.56
C THR A 56 3.32 6.11 4.44
N GLY A 57 3.90 6.52 5.59
CA GLY A 57 5.11 7.31 5.68
C GLY A 57 6.38 6.49 5.83
N ASN A 58 7.48 7.00 5.29
CA ASN A 58 8.79 6.38 5.48
C ASN A 58 9.21 6.41 6.95
N TYR A 59 9.95 5.39 7.38
CA TYR A 59 10.66 5.40 8.67
C TYR A 59 11.88 6.33 8.59
N ASN A 60 11.61 7.63 8.45
CA ASN A 60 12.59 8.68 8.31
C ASN A 60 12.07 9.95 8.98
N ASP A 61 12.81 10.47 9.96
CA ASP A 61 12.42 11.60 10.80
C ASP A 61 12.31 12.92 10.03
N GLN A 62 13.10 13.09 8.97
CA GLN A 62 13.07 14.32 8.16
C GLN A 62 11.84 14.33 7.25
N THR A 63 11.54 13.22 6.58
CA THR A 63 10.35 13.15 5.72
C THR A 63 9.06 13.16 6.54
N ALA A 64 9.07 12.64 7.77
CA ALA A 64 7.91 12.65 8.67
C ALA A 64 7.46 14.08 9.04
N LYS A 65 8.37 15.06 9.01
CA LYS A 65 8.04 16.48 9.27
C LYS A 65 7.32 17.15 8.09
N LEU A 66 7.43 16.59 6.88
CA LEU A 66 6.93 17.20 5.66
C LEU A 66 5.58 16.63 5.20
N TYR A 67 5.25 15.44 5.62
CA TYR A 67 4.06 14.70 5.14
C TYR A 67 3.11 14.38 6.29
N THR A 68 1.82 14.38 5.97
CA THR A 68 0.78 13.84 6.86
C THR A 68 0.56 12.39 6.50
N ASP A 69 0.97 11.51 7.37
CA ASP A 69 0.90 10.07 7.19
C ASP A 69 -0.05 9.40 8.17
N MET A 70 -0.43 8.16 7.85
CA MET A 70 -1.22 7.30 8.73
C MET A 70 -0.42 6.05 9.06
N GLY A 71 -0.55 5.59 10.30
CA GLY A 71 0.00 4.32 10.78
C GLY A 71 -1.08 3.47 11.42
N LEU A 72 -0.98 2.17 11.26
CA LEU A 72 -1.80 1.17 11.93
C LEU A 72 -0.91 0.25 12.74
N LEU A 73 -1.16 0.17 14.05
CA LEU A 73 -0.59 -0.85 14.93
C LEU A 73 -1.66 -1.89 15.22
N THR A 74 -1.36 -3.16 15.01
CA THR A 74 -2.34 -4.24 15.17
C THR A 74 -1.69 -5.57 15.52
N CYS A 75 -2.42 -6.44 16.20
CA CYS A 75 -2.09 -7.85 16.43
C CYS A 75 -3.14 -8.79 15.81
N SER A 76 -3.91 -8.33 14.82
CA SER A 76 -4.84 -9.17 14.07
C SER A 76 -4.11 -10.32 13.38
N ASP A 77 -4.53 -11.56 13.62
CA ASP A 77 -3.91 -12.76 13.03
C ASP A 77 -3.87 -12.69 11.51
N ALA A 78 -4.97 -12.28 10.87
CA ALA A 78 -5.06 -12.17 9.42
C ALA A 78 -4.06 -11.17 8.82
N ILE A 79 -3.81 -10.03 9.50
CA ILE A 79 -2.81 -9.05 9.07
C ILE A 79 -1.40 -9.56 9.41
N GLY A 80 -1.23 -10.23 10.54
CA GLY A 80 0.04 -10.84 10.96
C GLY A 80 0.53 -11.93 10.02
N GLU A 81 -0.39 -12.78 9.54
CA GLU A 81 -0.11 -13.80 8.52
C GLU A 81 0.31 -13.15 7.19
N ASP A 82 -0.44 -12.15 6.73
CA ASP A 82 -0.13 -11.42 5.52
C ASP A 82 1.23 -10.69 5.63
N ALA A 83 1.52 -10.08 6.78
CA ALA A 83 2.80 -9.44 7.03
C ALA A 83 3.95 -10.46 6.97
N THR A 84 3.78 -11.64 7.56
CA THR A 84 4.75 -12.74 7.47
C THR A 84 4.95 -13.16 6.01
N ALA A 85 3.87 -13.26 5.24
CA ALA A 85 3.93 -13.59 3.82
C ALA A 85 4.69 -12.55 2.99
N VAL A 86 4.54 -11.25 3.31
CA VAL A 86 5.32 -10.17 2.68
C VAL A 86 6.82 -10.36 2.93
N PHE A 87 7.23 -10.60 4.18
CA PHE A 87 8.64 -10.83 4.49
C PHE A 87 9.19 -12.08 3.81
N ASN A 88 8.43 -13.18 3.79
CA ASN A 88 8.83 -14.41 3.09
C ASN A 88 8.97 -14.20 1.57
N MET A 89 8.08 -13.41 0.97
CA MET A 89 8.17 -13.05 -0.45
C MET A 89 9.43 -12.19 -0.73
N LEU A 90 9.71 -11.19 0.11
CA LEU A 90 10.89 -10.34 -0.04
C LEU A 90 12.20 -11.09 0.15
N SER A 91 12.23 -12.11 0.99
CA SER A 91 13.39 -12.99 1.20
C SER A 91 13.53 -14.09 0.15
N GLY A 92 12.59 -14.19 -0.79
CA GLY A 92 12.64 -15.18 -1.87
C GLY A 92 12.18 -16.60 -1.49
N TYR A 93 11.60 -16.78 -0.29
CA TYR A 93 11.21 -18.10 0.19
C TYR A 93 9.86 -18.58 -0.33
N SER A 94 8.94 -17.68 -0.71
CA SER A 94 7.63 -18.08 -1.17
C SER A 94 6.90 -16.99 -1.97
N GLU A 95 6.00 -17.42 -2.86
CA GLU A 95 5.00 -16.57 -3.47
C GLU A 95 3.62 -16.89 -2.85
N PRO A 96 3.01 -15.94 -2.12
CA PRO A 96 1.69 -16.15 -1.53
C PRO A 96 0.62 -16.36 -2.60
N LYS A 97 -0.20 -17.40 -2.45
CA LYS A 97 -1.31 -17.68 -3.38
C LYS A 97 -2.54 -16.80 -3.10
N LYS A 98 -2.67 -16.26 -1.90
CA LYS A 98 -3.81 -15.44 -1.45
C LYS A 98 -3.37 -14.49 -0.36
N TRP A 99 -4.15 -13.45 -0.17
CA TRP A 99 -4.02 -12.46 0.90
C TRP A 99 -5.31 -12.38 1.70
N ASN A 100 -5.22 -12.25 3.02
CA ASN A 100 -6.39 -12.13 3.90
C ASN A 100 -6.94 -10.70 3.93
N LYS A 101 -6.07 -9.72 4.16
CA LYS A 101 -6.40 -8.31 4.34
C LYS A 101 -5.55 -7.37 3.50
N LEU A 102 -4.27 -7.68 3.31
CA LEU A 102 -3.36 -6.86 2.54
C LEU A 102 -3.61 -7.02 1.04
N ALA A 103 -3.31 -5.98 0.29
CA ALA A 103 -3.22 -6.01 -1.16
C ALA A 103 -1.83 -5.51 -1.57
N VAL A 104 -1.07 -6.35 -2.26
CA VAL A 104 0.33 -6.10 -2.58
C VAL A 104 0.50 -5.81 -4.08
N ALA A 105 1.13 -4.66 -4.38
CA ALA A 105 1.52 -4.32 -5.75
C ALA A 105 2.79 -5.12 -6.17
N PRO A 106 2.93 -5.42 -7.48
CA PRO A 106 2.07 -5.03 -8.60
C PRO A 106 0.90 -5.99 -8.88
N ILE A 107 0.86 -7.16 -8.27
CA ILE A 107 -0.01 -8.26 -8.73
C ILE A 107 -1.47 -8.09 -8.27
N TRP A 108 -1.71 -7.72 -7.00
CA TRP A 108 -3.07 -7.75 -6.42
C TRP A 108 -3.69 -6.38 -6.14
N LEU A 109 -2.87 -5.32 -5.96
CA LEU A 109 -3.37 -4.02 -5.50
C LEU A 109 -4.33 -3.38 -6.51
N LYS A 110 -4.00 -3.43 -7.80
CA LYS A 110 -4.82 -2.86 -8.87
C LYS A 110 -6.19 -3.53 -8.95
N ASP A 111 -6.23 -4.86 -8.95
CA ASP A 111 -7.47 -5.63 -9.01
C ASP A 111 -8.34 -5.37 -7.77
N LYS A 112 -7.72 -5.22 -6.60
CA LYS A 112 -8.43 -4.85 -5.38
C LYS A 112 -9.10 -3.49 -5.49
N PHE A 113 -8.43 -2.50 -6.05
CA PHE A 113 -9.02 -1.19 -6.27
C PHE A 113 -10.15 -1.23 -7.30
N LEU A 114 -9.98 -1.93 -8.42
CA LEU A 114 -11.03 -2.10 -9.42
C LEU A 114 -12.27 -2.77 -8.83
N MET A 115 -12.09 -3.82 -8.04
CA MET A 115 -13.19 -4.48 -7.33
C MET A 115 -13.93 -3.52 -6.38
N LEU A 116 -13.20 -2.71 -5.61
CA LEU A 116 -13.80 -1.76 -4.66
C LEU A 116 -14.52 -0.61 -5.38
N ILE A 117 -13.96 -0.06 -6.45
CA ILE A 117 -14.58 0.96 -7.29
C ILE A 117 -15.88 0.40 -7.92
N GLY A 118 -15.81 -0.82 -8.48
CA GLY A 118 -16.97 -1.49 -9.06
C GLY A 118 -18.08 -1.76 -8.05
N ARG A 119 -17.73 -2.11 -6.81
CA ARG A 119 -18.69 -2.27 -5.71
C ARG A 119 -19.43 -0.97 -5.42
N GLU A 120 -18.73 0.16 -5.34
CA GLU A 120 -19.38 1.46 -5.10
C GLU A 120 -20.25 1.88 -6.28
N ALA A 121 -19.81 1.62 -7.52
CA ALA A 121 -20.65 1.87 -8.70
C ALA A 121 -21.94 1.05 -8.67
N GLU A 122 -21.88 -0.21 -8.27
CA GLU A 122 -23.06 -1.07 -8.13
C GLU A 122 -23.98 -0.62 -6.98
N ASN A 123 -23.42 -0.21 -5.85
CA ASN A 123 -24.19 0.38 -4.75
C ASN A 123 -24.97 1.61 -5.23
N ALA A 124 -24.35 2.49 -6.01
CA ALA A 124 -25.02 3.66 -6.56
C ALA A 124 -26.16 3.29 -7.53
N ARG A 125 -25.96 2.33 -8.43
CA ARG A 125 -27.00 1.82 -9.35
C ARG A 125 -28.21 1.25 -8.61
N GLN A 126 -27.98 0.66 -7.43
CA GLN A 126 -29.02 0.12 -6.55
C GLN A 126 -29.66 1.20 -5.64
N GLY A 127 -29.34 2.47 -5.83
CA GLY A 127 -29.86 3.58 -4.99
C GLY A 127 -29.30 3.61 -3.57
N LYS A 128 -28.25 2.85 -3.28
CA LYS A 128 -27.56 2.84 -1.99
C LYS A 128 -26.58 4.01 -1.89
N LYS A 129 -26.23 4.39 -0.67
CA LYS A 129 -25.14 5.36 -0.45
C LYS A 129 -23.83 4.79 -0.99
N ALA A 130 -23.18 5.55 -1.88
CA ALA A 130 -21.91 5.17 -2.49
C ALA A 130 -20.95 6.36 -2.47
N ARG A 131 -19.74 6.14 -2.01
CA ARG A 131 -18.70 7.19 -1.93
C ARG A 131 -17.31 6.58 -2.03
N ILE A 132 -16.44 7.28 -2.76
CA ILE A 132 -15.00 7.00 -2.81
C ILE A 132 -14.26 8.24 -2.31
N VAL A 133 -13.34 8.04 -1.37
CA VAL A 133 -12.37 9.05 -0.94
C VAL A 133 -10.99 8.44 -1.08
N ALA A 134 -10.12 9.05 -1.88
CA ALA A 134 -8.80 8.52 -2.13
C ALA A 134 -7.72 9.60 -2.11
N LYS A 135 -6.60 9.32 -1.43
CA LYS A 135 -5.41 10.18 -1.42
C LYS A 135 -4.23 9.41 -2.00
N MET A 136 -3.52 10.01 -2.95
CA MET A 136 -2.41 9.38 -3.64
C MET A 136 -1.40 10.39 -4.16
N ASN A 137 -0.20 9.91 -4.48
CA ASN A 137 0.83 10.76 -5.10
C ASN A 137 0.47 11.13 -6.53
N SER A 138 0.03 10.14 -7.33
CA SER A 138 -0.25 10.31 -8.76
C SER A 138 -1.38 9.41 -9.19
N LEU A 139 -2.16 9.85 -10.16
CA LEU A 139 -3.26 9.12 -10.76
C LEU A 139 -3.14 9.18 -12.29
N CYS A 140 -2.56 8.14 -12.89
CA CYS A 140 -2.25 8.06 -14.32
C CYS A 140 -2.60 6.71 -14.94
N ASP A 141 -3.02 5.70 -14.15
CA ASP A 141 -3.40 4.40 -14.70
C ASP A 141 -4.75 4.51 -15.45
N PRO A 142 -4.77 4.26 -16.78
CA PRO A 142 -5.99 4.48 -17.56
C PRO A 142 -7.13 3.55 -17.17
N VAL A 143 -6.84 2.36 -16.68
CA VAL A 143 -7.88 1.40 -16.26
C VAL A 143 -8.56 1.87 -14.97
N ILE A 144 -7.79 2.34 -13.99
CA ILE A 144 -8.32 2.93 -12.76
C ILE A 144 -9.10 4.22 -13.06
N MET A 145 -8.56 5.09 -13.94
CA MET A 145 -9.25 6.33 -14.31
C MET A 145 -10.60 6.06 -14.98
N ASN A 146 -10.66 5.12 -15.93
CA ASN A 146 -11.91 4.73 -16.56
C ASN A 146 -12.91 4.15 -15.57
N ALA A 147 -12.46 3.29 -14.66
CA ALA A 147 -13.31 2.75 -13.60
C ALA A 147 -13.89 3.86 -12.69
N LEU A 148 -13.10 4.89 -12.36
CA LEU A 148 -13.56 6.05 -11.59
C LEU A 148 -14.57 6.88 -12.36
N TYR A 149 -14.37 7.12 -13.67
CA TYR A 149 -15.36 7.79 -14.52
C TYR A 149 -16.67 7.00 -14.60
N ASP A 150 -16.60 5.68 -14.77
CA ASP A 150 -17.81 4.84 -14.81
C ASP A 150 -18.54 4.81 -13.46
N ALA A 151 -17.82 4.84 -12.36
CA ALA A 151 -18.39 4.99 -11.02
C ALA A 151 -19.06 6.36 -10.84
N SER A 152 -18.45 7.44 -11.33
CA SER A 152 -19.04 8.79 -11.32
C SER A 152 -20.33 8.86 -12.12
N LYS A 153 -20.34 8.29 -13.34
CA LYS A 153 -21.57 8.18 -14.16
C LYS A 153 -22.68 7.39 -13.46
N ALA A 154 -22.32 6.39 -12.67
CA ALA A 154 -23.28 5.61 -11.88
C ALA A 154 -23.84 6.37 -10.67
N GLY A 155 -23.33 7.58 -10.37
CA GLY A 155 -23.79 8.41 -9.25
C GLY A 155 -22.94 8.29 -7.98
N VAL A 156 -21.76 7.70 -8.03
CA VAL A 156 -20.84 7.65 -6.88
C VAL A 156 -20.25 9.02 -6.64
N LYS A 157 -20.32 9.50 -5.39
CA LYS A 157 -19.59 10.70 -4.98
C LYS A 157 -18.12 10.36 -4.80
N ILE A 158 -17.22 11.02 -5.57
CA ILE A 158 -15.79 10.73 -5.59
C ILE A 158 -15.01 11.98 -5.18
N ASP A 159 -14.23 11.86 -4.11
CA ASP A 159 -13.33 12.90 -3.61
C ASP A 159 -11.88 12.42 -3.76
N LEU A 160 -11.08 13.08 -4.60
CA LEU A 160 -9.68 12.70 -4.86
C LEU A 160 -8.73 13.78 -4.36
N ILE A 161 -7.71 13.36 -3.61
CA ILE A 161 -6.59 14.20 -3.17
C ILE A 161 -5.33 13.68 -3.87
N VAL A 162 -4.96 14.32 -4.97
CA VAL A 162 -3.80 13.91 -5.78
C VAL A 162 -2.70 14.96 -5.63
N ARG A 163 -1.56 14.55 -5.08
CA ARG A 163 -0.44 15.46 -4.76
C ARG A 163 0.41 15.83 -5.96
N GLY A 164 0.59 14.92 -6.90
CA GLY A 164 1.45 15.08 -8.08
C GLY A 164 0.66 15.02 -9.38
N ILE A 165 1.11 14.20 -10.32
CA ILE A 165 0.51 14.06 -11.64
C ILE A 165 -0.93 13.51 -11.51
N CYS A 166 -1.88 14.21 -12.07
CA CYS A 166 -3.28 13.82 -12.13
C CYS A 166 -3.78 13.89 -13.57
N CYS A 167 -4.10 12.74 -14.15
CA CYS A 167 -4.57 12.63 -15.53
C CYS A 167 -6.10 12.51 -15.65
N ILE A 168 -6.81 12.57 -14.52
CA ILE A 168 -8.28 12.61 -14.50
C ILE A 168 -8.76 14.07 -14.48
N LYS A 169 -9.85 14.37 -15.19
CA LYS A 169 -10.49 15.68 -15.19
C LYS A 169 -11.82 15.59 -14.47
N ALA A 170 -11.98 16.41 -13.45
CA ALA A 170 -13.24 16.53 -12.70
C ALA A 170 -14.18 17.57 -13.33
N GLY A 171 -15.49 17.45 -13.05
CA GLY A 171 -16.50 18.42 -13.45
C GLY A 171 -16.81 18.42 -14.95
N VAL A 172 -16.61 17.29 -15.64
CA VAL A 172 -17.01 17.14 -17.04
C VAL A 172 -18.44 16.64 -17.12
N PRO A 173 -19.38 17.42 -17.71
CA PRO A 173 -20.78 17.01 -17.80
C PRO A 173 -20.96 15.63 -18.43
N GLY A 174 -21.70 14.75 -17.77
CA GLY A 174 -21.95 13.37 -18.20
C GLY A 174 -20.79 12.40 -18.04
N LEU A 175 -19.65 12.84 -17.48
CA LEU A 175 -18.47 12.00 -17.27
C LEU A 175 -17.98 12.00 -15.82
N SER A 176 -17.87 13.19 -15.18
CA SER A 176 -17.28 13.31 -13.83
C SER A 176 -17.89 14.47 -13.05
#